data_a877130b857717b9b6757fbc6129e901
#
_entry.id   a877130b857717b9b6757fbc6129e901
#
_cell.length_a   1.000
_cell.length_b   1.000
_cell.length_c   1.000
_cell.angle_alpha   90.00
_cell.angle_beta   90.00
_cell.angle_gamma   90.00
#
_symmetry.space_group_name_H-M   'P 1'
#
loop_
_entity.id
_entity.type
_entity.pdbx_description
1 polymer ?
#
loop_
_entity_poly.entity_id
_entity_poly.type
_entity_poly.pdbx_seq_one_letter_code
_entity_poly.pdbx_strand_id
1 'polypeptide(L)'
;MKLRNIICLAAFALLGIGAAQAAQPAKVLLKTTCAQGKIEGVVENGYAAYKGIPYALPPVGNLRWKAPVPLKSWKGTFKANKFADQPEQPVDPNQPKKARVQGMSEDCLHLNVFTAAKSADEKLPVMVWIHGGGFITGSAINCNPRPYVENGIVFASIEYRTGALGFLALPELTKESGTSGNYGLMDQILALKWIHDNIAAFGGDPNRVTIFGESAGAISVSMLCGAPAAKGLFQQAISQSGGNFQPVDSVRFNNDGIRDQKGAEAHGLDFMKRMGASSLEELRKMPAEKLVNDKQTTGVGGFWPCVDGKVLVDDQYKMYQRGEFNDVNVIIGTNSDEGTMFCRPITVAQYQSDMRRIYGKWADRVMQLYPAETDEATFYALSDQFRETAFAWPSFAWARLQQAKSKKNVFVYYFDQMQHFNWAGPGLKTRGAGHATDLSYMFYPFYGADGLTEGEVKTAKLMIQYWTNFVKTGNPNGAGLPQWPLYNQDRKTVMHFKDDKTDIINVPNREQLEFWEDYYQWKRDNWKSRQ
;
A
#
# COMPACT_ATOMS: atom_id res chain seq x y z
N MET A 1 76.60 33.48 14.06
CA MET A 1 77.05 34.21 15.26
C MET A 1 75.80 34.53 16.09
N LYS A 2 75.79 33.98 17.31
CA LYS A 2 74.94 34.31 18.55
C LYS A 2 73.43 34.28 18.48
N LEU A 3 72.89 33.20 19.16
CA LEU A 3 71.60 33.06 19.82
C LEU A 3 71.19 34.28 20.65
N ARG A 4 69.89 34.52 20.74
CA ARG A 4 69.26 35.01 21.94
C ARG A 4 67.85 34.44 22.08
N ASN A 5 67.66 33.66 23.16
CA ASN A 5 66.41 33.12 23.66
C ASN A 5 65.47 34.23 24.13
N ILE A 6 64.18 34.12 23.83
CA ILE A 6 63.12 34.77 24.56
C ILE A 6 62.11 33.70 24.98
N ILE A 7 62.02 33.46 26.28
CA ILE A 7 61.06 32.62 26.95
C ILE A 7 59.79 33.46 27.11
N CYS A 8 58.69 33.02 26.47
CA CYS A 8 57.35 33.52 26.83
C CYS A 8 56.61 32.45 27.63
N LEU A 9 56.35 32.76 28.91
CA LEU A 9 55.41 32.01 29.74
C LEU A 9 53.98 32.15 29.18
N ALA A 10 53.39 31.03 28.76
CA ALA A 10 51.95 30.96 28.48
C ALA A 10 51.25 30.38 29.72
N ALA A 11 50.41 31.17 30.34
CA ALA A 11 49.53 30.75 31.40
C ALA A 11 48.46 29.78 30.86
N PHE A 12 48.43 28.55 31.35
CA PHE A 12 47.33 27.61 31.11
C PHE A 12 46.09 28.03 31.86
N ALA A 13 45.10 28.58 31.17
CA ALA A 13 43.74 28.70 31.68
C ALA A 13 43.08 27.30 31.59
N LEU A 14 42.84 26.68 32.73
CA LEU A 14 41.98 25.48 32.84
C LEU A 14 40.55 25.88 32.48
N LEU A 15 40.16 25.68 31.21
CA LEU A 15 38.77 25.63 30.82
C LEU A 15 38.24 24.25 31.23
N GLY A 16 37.33 24.26 32.23
CA GLY A 16 36.60 23.07 32.66
C GLY A 16 35.85 22.47 31.48
N ILE A 17 36.27 21.28 31.06
CA ILE A 17 35.49 20.43 30.16
C ILE A 17 34.29 19.97 30.98
N GLY A 18 33.17 20.66 30.81
CA GLY A 18 31.87 20.17 31.25
C GLY A 18 31.63 18.84 30.53
N ALA A 19 31.70 17.76 31.27
CA ALA A 19 31.25 16.46 30.79
C ALA A 19 29.81 16.63 30.29
N ALA A 20 29.62 16.58 28.97
CA ALA A 20 28.31 16.44 28.38
C ALA A 20 27.70 15.16 28.98
N GLN A 21 26.82 15.33 29.95
CA GLN A 21 26.08 14.26 30.56
C GLN A 21 25.30 13.58 29.42
N ALA A 22 25.73 12.39 28.98
CA ALA A 22 25.02 11.60 28.03
C ALA A 22 23.58 11.45 28.54
N ALA A 23 22.63 12.03 27.82
CA ALA A 23 21.21 11.93 28.16
C ALA A 23 20.89 10.46 28.36
N GLN A 24 20.40 10.09 29.54
CA GLN A 24 19.94 8.73 29.80
C GLN A 24 18.93 8.37 28.70
N PRO A 25 19.04 7.19 28.07
CA PRO A 25 18.07 6.80 27.05
C PRO A 25 16.67 6.89 27.62
N ALA A 26 15.79 7.62 26.92
CA ALA A 26 14.42 7.81 27.33
C ALA A 26 13.81 6.44 27.65
N LYS A 27 13.21 6.30 28.85
CA LYS A 27 12.58 5.05 29.28
C LYS A 27 11.38 4.79 28.38
N VAL A 28 11.51 3.90 27.39
CA VAL A 28 10.41 3.49 26.50
C VAL A 28 9.72 2.24 27.05
N LEU A 29 8.48 2.02 26.65
CA LEU A 29 7.67 0.88 27.06
C LEU A 29 8.16 -0.39 26.35
N LEU A 30 9.00 -1.20 26.99
CA LEU A 30 9.58 -2.44 26.42
C LEU A 30 8.85 -3.71 26.79
N LYS A 31 8.08 -3.68 27.89
CA LYS A 31 7.33 -4.82 28.40
C LYS A 31 5.91 -4.40 28.68
N THR A 32 4.97 -5.14 28.11
CA THR A 32 3.56 -4.90 28.33
C THR A 32 2.77 -6.21 28.32
N THR A 33 1.45 -6.11 28.49
CA THR A 33 0.55 -7.26 28.39
C THR A 33 -0.59 -6.90 27.46
N CYS A 34 -0.73 -7.64 26.37
CA CYS A 34 -1.87 -7.58 25.46
C CYS A 34 -2.85 -8.74 25.73
N ALA A 35 -3.94 -8.81 24.98
CA ALA A 35 -4.96 -9.85 25.19
C ALA A 35 -4.40 -11.27 25.07
N GLN A 36 -3.37 -11.50 24.25
CA GLN A 36 -2.73 -12.79 24.05
C GLN A 36 -1.72 -13.17 25.15
N GLY A 37 -1.27 -12.20 25.96
CA GLY A 37 -0.32 -12.45 27.05
C GLY A 37 0.79 -11.41 27.16
N LYS A 38 1.81 -11.72 27.98
CA LYS A 38 2.98 -10.84 28.16
C LYS A 38 3.83 -10.79 26.91
N ILE A 39 4.34 -9.60 26.58
CA ILE A 39 5.17 -9.35 25.40
C ILE A 39 6.35 -8.43 25.77
N GLU A 40 7.50 -8.68 25.17
CA GLU A 40 8.72 -7.90 25.35
C GLU A 40 9.34 -7.57 23.99
N GLY A 41 9.50 -6.28 23.70
CA GLY A 41 10.18 -5.76 22.53
C GLY A 41 11.66 -5.46 22.78
N VAL A 42 12.29 -4.76 21.83
CA VAL A 42 13.68 -4.28 21.90
C VAL A 42 13.73 -2.77 21.69
N VAL A 43 14.82 -2.13 22.10
CA VAL A 43 15.07 -0.72 21.76
C VAL A 43 15.76 -0.66 20.40
N GLU A 44 15.20 0.13 19.49
CA GLU A 44 15.80 0.47 18.20
C GLU A 44 15.68 1.99 17.99
N ASN A 45 16.76 2.65 17.63
CA ASN A 45 16.78 4.11 17.38
C ASN A 45 16.10 4.96 18.46
N GLY A 46 16.13 4.52 19.72
CA GLY A 46 15.54 5.23 20.87
C GLY A 46 14.04 5.00 21.10
N TYR A 47 13.38 4.14 20.35
CA TYR A 47 11.99 3.72 20.55
C TYR A 47 11.87 2.21 20.77
N ALA A 48 10.73 1.75 21.25
CA ALA A 48 10.43 0.34 21.42
C ALA A 48 9.96 -0.27 20.07
N ALA A 49 10.56 -1.37 19.66
CA ALA A 49 10.20 -2.16 18.49
C ALA A 49 9.72 -3.54 18.95
N TYR A 50 8.49 -3.88 18.62
CA TYR A 50 7.90 -5.19 18.82
C TYR A 50 7.67 -5.83 17.45
N LYS A 51 8.45 -6.85 17.13
CA LYS A 51 8.52 -7.44 15.79
C LYS A 51 8.03 -8.87 15.77
N GLY A 52 7.35 -9.26 14.67
CA GLY A 52 6.89 -10.62 14.44
C GLY A 52 5.79 -11.09 15.39
N ILE A 53 4.86 -10.21 15.77
CA ILE A 53 3.74 -10.53 16.67
C ILE A 53 2.71 -11.35 15.89
N PRO A 54 2.40 -12.61 16.25
CA PRO A 54 1.37 -13.38 15.57
C PRO A 54 -0.03 -12.89 15.95
N TYR A 55 -0.83 -12.53 14.97
CA TYR A 55 -2.23 -12.12 15.18
C TYR A 55 -3.24 -13.25 14.87
N ALA A 56 -2.77 -14.29 14.16
CA ALA A 56 -3.56 -15.45 13.77
C ALA A 56 -2.77 -16.74 13.95
N LEU A 57 -3.46 -17.87 13.89
CA LEU A 57 -2.83 -19.18 13.73
C LEU A 57 -2.19 -19.28 12.33
N PRO A 58 -1.07 -20.01 12.18
CA PRO A 58 -0.47 -20.27 10.88
C PRO A 58 -1.48 -20.82 9.86
N PRO A 59 -1.65 -20.22 8.69
CA PRO A 59 -2.62 -20.66 7.68
C PRO A 59 -2.08 -21.81 6.82
N VAL A 60 -1.58 -22.86 7.47
CA VAL A 60 -0.91 -24.01 6.87
C VAL A 60 -1.79 -25.26 6.85
N GLY A 61 -1.50 -26.21 5.97
CA GLY A 61 -2.20 -27.49 5.89
C GLY A 61 -3.70 -27.32 5.69
N ASN A 62 -4.50 -27.79 6.64
CA ASN A 62 -5.97 -27.70 6.58
C ASN A 62 -6.50 -26.26 6.75
N LEU A 63 -5.68 -25.30 7.18
CA LEU A 63 -6.04 -23.89 7.28
C LEU A 63 -5.65 -23.10 6.01
N ARG A 64 -4.93 -23.71 5.06
CA ARG A 64 -4.66 -23.13 3.76
C ARG A 64 -5.99 -22.88 3.03
N TRP A 65 -6.18 -21.64 2.52
CA TRP A 65 -7.43 -21.16 1.90
C TRP A 65 -8.65 -21.26 2.82
N LYS A 66 -8.47 -20.92 4.08
CA LYS A 66 -9.55 -20.64 5.03
C LYS A 66 -9.43 -19.22 5.58
N ALA A 67 -10.53 -18.69 6.10
CA ALA A 67 -10.50 -17.46 6.85
C ALA A 67 -9.46 -17.56 7.98
N PRO A 68 -8.72 -16.48 8.29
CA PRO A 68 -7.71 -16.52 9.34
C PRO A 68 -8.37 -16.77 10.70
N VAL A 69 -7.71 -17.58 11.51
CA VAL A 69 -8.18 -17.96 12.87
C VAL A 69 -7.40 -17.13 13.89
N PRO A 70 -8.07 -16.29 14.71
CA PRO A 70 -7.39 -15.47 15.72
C PRO A 70 -6.53 -16.32 16.67
N LEU A 71 -5.31 -15.86 16.96
CA LEU A 71 -4.50 -16.45 18.00
C LEU A 71 -5.06 -16.05 19.38
N LYS A 72 -5.41 -17.03 20.22
CA LYS A 72 -6.03 -16.78 21.52
C LYS A 72 -5.01 -16.32 22.57
N SER A 73 -3.88 -17.01 22.67
CA SER A 73 -2.84 -16.69 23.67
C SER A 73 -1.53 -17.41 23.35
N TRP A 74 -0.45 -16.93 23.96
CA TRP A 74 0.83 -17.61 24.01
C TRP A 74 1.25 -17.93 25.45
N LYS A 75 2.16 -18.90 25.61
CA LYS A 75 2.72 -19.26 26.93
C LYS A 75 3.88 -18.33 27.29
N GLY A 76 3.93 -17.90 28.56
CA GLY A 76 5.05 -17.08 29.07
C GLY A 76 5.08 -15.66 28.48
N THR A 77 6.29 -15.16 28.24
CA THR A 77 6.52 -13.82 27.64
C THR A 77 6.97 -14.02 26.18
N PHE A 78 6.19 -13.51 25.24
CA PHE A 78 6.56 -13.48 23.83
C PHE A 78 7.71 -12.49 23.61
N LYS A 79 8.82 -12.96 23.01
CA LYS A 79 9.98 -12.12 22.70
C LYS A 79 9.87 -11.57 21.28
N ALA A 80 9.29 -10.37 21.16
CA ALA A 80 9.06 -9.69 19.90
C ALA A 80 10.31 -8.93 19.42
N ASN A 81 11.43 -9.64 19.24
CA ASN A 81 12.75 -9.05 18.98
C ASN A 81 13.27 -9.26 17.55
N LYS A 82 12.55 -9.96 16.71
CA LYS A 82 12.90 -10.21 15.30
C LYS A 82 11.66 -10.20 14.42
N PHE A 83 11.82 -9.79 13.19
CA PHE A 83 10.76 -9.93 12.19
C PHE A 83 10.46 -11.42 11.96
N ALA A 84 9.19 -11.72 11.70
CA ALA A 84 8.77 -13.03 11.22
C ALA A 84 9.07 -13.18 9.73
N ASP A 85 8.93 -14.38 9.20
CA ASP A 85 9.02 -14.64 7.77
C ASP A 85 7.90 -13.89 7.02
N GLN A 86 8.23 -13.37 5.83
CA GLN A 86 7.28 -12.76 4.93
C GLN A 86 6.40 -13.83 4.24
N PRO A 87 5.27 -13.45 3.63
CA PRO A 87 4.44 -14.39 2.88
C PRO A 87 5.22 -15.10 1.78
N GLU A 88 4.89 -16.38 1.54
CA GLU A 88 5.36 -17.09 0.36
C GLU A 88 4.97 -16.31 -0.89
N GLN A 89 5.95 -16.03 -1.73
CA GLN A 89 5.81 -15.22 -2.92
C GLN A 89 6.80 -15.64 -4.01
N PRO A 90 6.57 -15.26 -5.28
CA PRO A 90 7.47 -15.61 -6.37
C PRO A 90 8.90 -15.16 -6.12
N VAL A 91 9.83 -16.03 -6.49
CA VAL A 91 11.26 -15.76 -6.39
C VAL A 91 11.80 -15.44 -7.78
N ASP A 92 12.44 -14.27 -7.94
CA ASP A 92 13.27 -14.04 -9.11
C ASP A 92 14.48 -14.99 -9.05
N PRO A 93 14.62 -15.94 -10.00
CA PRO A 93 15.73 -16.89 -10.01
C PRO A 93 17.09 -16.21 -10.20
N ASN A 94 17.11 -14.96 -10.68
CA ASN A 94 18.32 -14.19 -10.90
C ASN A 94 18.73 -13.38 -9.66
N GLN A 95 17.88 -13.27 -8.64
CA GLN A 95 18.24 -12.60 -7.39
C GLN A 95 18.92 -13.56 -6.42
N PRO A 96 20.12 -13.22 -5.90
CA PRO A 96 20.80 -14.07 -4.92
C PRO A 96 19.93 -14.27 -3.67
N LYS A 97 19.71 -15.51 -3.26
CA LYS A 97 19.01 -15.85 -2.00
C LYS A 97 19.59 -15.14 -0.76
N LYS A 98 20.85 -14.71 -0.82
CA LYS A 98 21.57 -13.98 0.25
C LYS A 98 21.14 -12.52 0.43
N ALA A 99 20.40 -11.93 -0.51
CA ALA A 99 19.94 -10.54 -0.42
C ALA A 99 18.65 -10.36 0.40
N ARG A 100 18.07 -11.45 0.93
CA ARG A 100 16.81 -11.37 1.67
C ARG A 100 17.07 -11.18 3.16
N VAL A 101 16.47 -10.13 3.71
CA VAL A 101 16.52 -9.82 5.15
C VAL A 101 15.66 -10.80 5.96
N GLN A 102 14.67 -11.44 5.32
CA GLN A 102 13.73 -12.40 5.93
C GLN A 102 13.61 -13.67 5.10
N GLY A 103 13.24 -14.78 5.76
CA GLY A 103 12.71 -15.97 5.11
C GLY A 103 11.32 -15.74 4.51
N MET A 104 10.79 -16.76 3.85
CA MET A 104 9.41 -16.81 3.36
C MET A 104 8.73 -18.04 3.97
N SER A 105 7.46 -17.89 4.34
CA SER A 105 6.67 -18.96 4.94
C SER A 105 5.18 -18.73 4.73
N GLU A 106 4.40 -19.81 4.71
CA GLU A 106 2.94 -19.70 4.87
C GLU A 106 2.57 -19.26 6.30
N ASP A 107 3.43 -19.51 7.31
CA ASP A 107 3.30 -18.94 8.65
C ASP A 107 3.76 -17.47 8.64
N CYS A 108 2.94 -16.62 8.03
CA CYS A 108 3.22 -15.20 7.78
C CYS A 108 2.24 -14.24 8.46
N LEU A 109 1.22 -14.71 9.18
CA LEU A 109 0.20 -13.83 9.74
C LEU A 109 0.68 -13.13 11.00
N HIS A 110 1.63 -12.21 10.82
CA HIS A 110 2.33 -11.45 11.84
C HIS A 110 2.22 -9.94 11.59
N LEU A 111 2.42 -9.17 12.63
CA LEU A 111 2.52 -7.71 12.55
C LEU A 111 3.67 -7.19 13.40
N ASN A 112 4.02 -5.94 13.18
CA ASN A 112 5.06 -5.25 13.95
C ASN A 112 4.46 -3.99 14.55
N VAL A 113 4.93 -3.58 15.74
CA VAL A 113 4.53 -2.34 16.42
C VAL A 113 5.78 -1.58 16.86
N PHE A 114 5.84 -0.29 16.54
CA PHE A 114 6.93 0.61 16.90
C PHE A 114 6.34 1.80 17.66
N THR A 115 6.91 2.12 18.83
CA THR A 115 6.36 3.18 19.68
C THR A 115 7.43 3.86 20.52
N ALA A 116 7.34 5.18 20.64
CA ALA A 116 8.12 5.98 21.59
C ALA A 116 7.38 6.18 22.93
N ALA A 117 6.21 5.56 23.11
CA ALA A 117 5.44 5.64 24.34
C ALA A 117 6.25 5.17 25.56
N LYS A 118 6.07 5.85 26.68
CA LYS A 118 6.68 5.52 27.98
C LYS A 118 5.75 4.70 28.86
N SER A 119 4.44 4.79 28.58
CA SER A 119 3.37 4.06 29.26
C SER A 119 2.23 3.71 28.31
N ALA A 120 1.37 2.78 28.71
CA ALA A 120 0.17 2.41 27.99
C ALA A 120 -0.92 3.52 27.96
N ASP A 121 -0.81 4.52 28.86
CA ASP A 121 -1.86 5.54 29.04
C ASP A 121 -1.69 6.76 28.11
N GLU A 122 -0.67 6.79 27.27
CA GLU A 122 -0.36 7.97 26.43
C GLU A 122 -1.38 8.22 25.30
N LYS A 123 -2.10 7.20 24.86
CA LYS A 123 -3.15 7.30 23.83
C LYS A 123 -2.68 8.02 22.56
N LEU A 124 -1.50 7.65 22.07
CA LEU A 124 -0.91 8.21 20.85
C LEU A 124 -1.74 7.80 19.62
N PRO A 125 -1.82 8.63 18.57
CA PRO A 125 -2.42 8.21 17.30
C PRO A 125 -1.65 7.03 16.70
N VAL A 126 -2.35 6.20 15.95
CA VAL A 126 -1.82 4.96 15.37
C VAL A 126 -1.81 5.08 13.85
N MET A 127 -0.73 4.63 13.22
CA MET A 127 -0.59 4.55 11.77
C MET A 127 -0.27 3.11 11.37
N VAL A 128 -1.05 2.52 10.47
CA VAL A 128 -0.94 1.10 10.08
C VAL A 128 -0.58 0.98 8.61
N TRP A 129 0.61 0.47 8.33
CA TRP A 129 1.12 0.21 6.98
C TRP A 129 0.59 -1.11 6.42
N ILE A 130 0.01 -1.04 5.22
CA ILE A 130 -0.40 -2.18 4.39
C ILE A 130 0.46 -2.13 3.12
N HIS A 131 1.33 -3.12 2.94
CA HIS A 131 2.28 -3.13 1.84
C HIS A 131 1.62 -3.37 0.47
N GLY A 132 2.24 -2.86 -0.58
CA GLY A 132 1.88 -3.13 -1.97
C GLY A 132 2.51 -4.41 -2.52
N GLY A 133 2.74 -4.42 -3.84
CA GLY A 133 3.33 -5.55 -4.57
C GLY A 133 2.32 -6.36 -5.37
N GLY A 134 1.26 -5.72 -5.89
CA GLY A 134 0.29 -6.31 -6.82
C GLY A 134 -0.54 -7.44 -6.23
N PHE A 135 -0.67 -7.56 -4.92
CA PHE A 135 -1.22 -8.70 -4.17
C PHE A 135 -0.45 -10.02 -4.38
N ILE A 136 0.72 -9.97 -4.98
CA ILE A 136 1.55 -11.14 -5.34
C ILE A 136 2.81 -11.18 -4.49
N THR A 137 3.40 -10.03 -4.22
CA THR A 137 4.66 -9.86 -3.47
C THR A 137 4.50 -8.80 -2.39
N GLY A 138 5.58 -8.55 -1.65
CA GLY A 138 5.65 -7.50 -0.65
C GLY A 138 5.87 -8.02 0.76
N SER A 139 6.13 -7.11 1.68
CA SER A 139 6.32 -7.42 3.10
C SER A 139 6.12 -6.20 3.99
N ALA A 140 5.67 -6.44 5.21
CA ALA A 140 5.49 -5.46 6.26
C ALA A 140 6.78 -4.76 6.72
N ILE A 141 7.96 -5.29 6.37
CA ILE A 141 9.25 -4.66 6.71
C ILE A 141 9.70 -3.63 5.69
N ASN A 142 9.03 -3.54 4.54
CA ASN A 142 9.36 -2.57 3.48
C ASN A 142 8.83 -1.17 3.85
N CYS A 143 9.20 -0.67 5.03
CA CYS A 143 8.82 0.64 5.53
C CYS A 143 9.84 1.14 6.57
N ASN A 144 9.88 2.45 6.79
CA ASN A 144 10.63 3.07 7.87
C ASN A 144 9.68 3.72 8.88
N PRO A 145 9.48 3.14 10.06
CA PRO A 145 8.59 3.71 11.09
C PRO A 145 9.13 4.98 11.74
N ARG A 146 10.45 5.19 11.68
CA ARG A 146 11.17 6.20 12.45
C ARG A 146 10.60 7.62 12.33
N PRO A 147 10.33 8.17 11.11
CA PRO A 147 9.85 9.54 10.98
C PRO A 147 8.49 9.77 11.67
N TYR A 148 7.67 8.73 11.78
CA TYR A 148 6.36 8.81 12.43
C TYR A 148 6.45 8.58 13.95
N VAL A 149 7.25 7.61 14.37
CA VAL A 149 7.45 7.29 15.80
C VAL A 149 8.11 8.45 16.53
N GLU A 150 9.11 9.10 15.94
CA GLU A 150 9.76 10.30 16.48
C GLU A 150 8.79 11.49 16.58
N ASN A 151 7.71 11.49 15.81
CA ASN A 151 6.64 12.48 15.87
C ASN A 151 5.46 12.07 16.77
N GLY A 152 5.63 11.08 17.66
CA GLY A 152 4.63 10.68 18.64
C GLY A 152 3.46 9.90 18.05
N ILE A 153 3.71 9.05 17.06
CA ILE A 153 2.75 8.14 16.47
C ILE A 153 3.17 6.71 16.80
N VAL A 154 2.24 5.85 17.19
CA VAL A 154 2.45 4.41 17.22
C VAL A 154 2.33 3.90 15.79
N PHE A 155 3.40 3.34 15.28
CA PHE A 155 3.43 2.79 13.92
C PHE A 155 3.28 1.28 13.96
N ALA A 156 2.39 0.74 13.14
CA ALA A 156 2.27 -0.70 12.94
C ALA A 156 2.43 -1.06 11.45
N SER A 157 2.92 -2.26 11.17
CA SER A 157 2.94 -2.82 9.81
C SER A 157 2.44 -4.26 9.84
N ILE A 158 1.65 -4.66 8.84
CA ILE A 158 0.98 -5.96 8.83
C ILE A 158 1.39 -6.79 7.63
N GLU A 159 1.67 -8.09 7.86
CA GLU A 159 1.76 -9.09 6.81
C GLU A 159 0.38 -9.67 6.53
N TYR A 160 0.15 -10.12 5.30
CA TYR A 160 -1.07 -10.80 4.86
C TYR A 160 -0.74 -11.79 3.74
N ARG A 161 -1.54 -12.83 3.55
CA ARG A 161 -1.33 -13.81 2.47
C ARG A 161 -1.45 -13.15 1.10
N THR A 162 -0.52 -13.50 0.20
CA THR A 162 -0.41 -12.96 -1.17
C THR A 162 -0.57 -14.05 -2.23
N GLY A 163 -0.71 -13.65 -3.49
CA GLY A 163 -0.79 -14.54 -4.63
C GLY A 163 -1.89 -15.59 -4.52
N ALA A 164 -1.61 -16.79 -5.01
CA ALA A 164 -2.55 -17.91 -4.94
C ALA A 164 -2.93 -18.28 -3.50
N LEU A 165 -2.01 -18.11 -2.53
CA LEU A 165 -2.29 -18.43 -1.12
C LEU A 165 -3.26 -17.45 -0.47
N GLY A 166 -3.28 -16.20 -0.94
CA GLY A 166 -4.15 -15.14 -0.44
C GLY A 166 -5.45 -14.97 -1.21
N PHE A 167 -5.50 -15.32 -2.50
CA PHE A 167 -6.58 -14.89 -3.38
C PHE A 167 -7.11 -15.96 -4.36
N LEU A 168 -6.80 -17.22 -4.14
CA LEU A 168 -7.38 -18.31 -4.93
C LEU A 168 -8.88 -18.47 -4.60
N ALA A 169 -9.72 -18.41 -5.63
CA ALA A 169 -11.12 -18.81 -5.55
C ALA A 169 -11.34 -20.12 -6.28
N LEU A 170 -12.13 -21.01 -5.71
CA LEU A 170 -12.57 -22.26 -6.33
C LEU A 170 -14.01 -22.56 -5.88
N PRO A 171 -14.85 -23.20 -6.73
CA PRO A 171 -16.19 -23.61 -6.33
C PRO A 171 -16.23 -24.47 -5.06
N GLU A 172 -15.24 -25.37 -4.89
CA GLU A 172 -15.12 -26.21 -3.69
C GLU A 172 -14.82 -25.39 -2.44
N LEU A 173 -13.95 -24.37 -2.54
CA LEU A 173 -13.63 -23.47 -1.45
C LEU A 173 -14.85 -22.61 -1.07
N THR A 174 -15.59 -22.13 -2.07
CA THR A 174 -16.82 -21.38 -1.87
C THR A 174 -17.89 -22.25 -1.20
N LYS A 175 -18.03 -23.51 -1.63
CA LYS A 175 -18.94 -24.49 -1.00
C LYS A 175 -18.53 -24.79 0.45
N GLU A 176 -17.23 -24.86 0.74
CA GLU A 176 -16.69 -25.16 2.09
C GLU A 176 -16.92 -24.02 3.09
N SER A 177 -16.78 -22.76 2.66
CA SER A 177 -16.73 -21.59 3.56
C SER A 177 -17.78 -20.51 3.24
N GLY A 178 -18.55 -20.70 2.17
CA GLY A 178 -19.57 -19.77 1.67
C GLY A 178 -18.98 -18.57 0.92
N THR A 179 -17.65 -18.48 0.77
CA THR A 179 -16.91 -17.50 -0.04
C THR A 179 -15.49 -18.01 -0.28
N SER A 180 -14.80 -17.49 -1.31
CA SER A 180 -13.38 -17.75 -1.56
C SER A 180 -12.75 -16.59 -2.35
N GLY A 181 -11.42 -16.51 -2.37
CA GLY A 181 -10.69 -15.52 -3.16
C GLY A 181 -10.29 -14.23 -2.41
N ASN A 182 -10.67 -14.05 -1.14
CA ASN A 182 -10.38 -12.83 -0.38
C ASN A 182 -9.66 -13.08 0.95
N TYR A 183 -8.89 -14.17 1.06
CA TYR A 183 -8.23 -14.54 2.33
C TYR A 183 -7.23 -13.48 2.77
N GLY A 184 -6.47 -12.87 1.85
CA GLY A 184 -5.54 -11.79 2.17
C GLY A 184 -6.24 -10.54 2.72
N LEU A 185 -7.43 -10.18 2.23
CA LEU A 185 -8.23 -9.09 2.82
C LEU A 185 -8.80 -9.48 4.18
N MET A 186 -9.21 -10.74 4.37
CA MET A 186 -9.64 -11.24 5.69
C MET A 186 -8.48 -11.18 6.70
N ASP A 187 -7.23 -11.45 6.26
CA ASP A 187 -6.04 -11.33 7.08
C ASP A 187 -5.83 -9.89 7.54
N GLN A 188 -5.94 -8.92 6.61
CA GLN A 188 -5.83 -7.49 6.91
C GLN A 188 -6.91 -7.05 7.90
N ILE A 189 -8.17 -7.48 7.72
CA ILE A 189 -9.27 -7.17 8.65
C ILE A 189 -8.98 -7.74 10.03
N LEU A 190 -8.48 -8.98 10.12
CA LEU A 190 -8.12 -9.59 11.41
C LEU A 190 -6.93 -8.89 12.07
N ALA A 191 -5.92 -8.48 11.31
CA ALA A 191 -4.79 -7.71 11.82
C ALA A 191 -5.25 -6.35 12.38
N LEU A 192 -6.14 -5.65 11.67
CA LEU A 192 -6.75 -4.40 12.14
C LEU A 192 -7.59 -4.60 13.41
N LYS A 193 -8.33 -5.72 13.48
CA LYS A 193 -9.05 -6.08 14.70
C LYS A 193 -8.09 -6.34 15.85
N TRP A 194 -6.98 -7.05 15.61
CA TRP A 194 -5.95 -7.24 16.63
C TRP A 194 -5.37 -5.90 17.12
N ILE A 195 -5.08 -4.97 16.19
CA ILE A 195 -4.62 -3.62 16.52
C ILE A 195 -5.66 -2.90 17.38
N HIS A 196 -6.92 -2.88 16.97
CA HIS A 196 -8.00 -2.26 17.74
C HIS A 196 -8.08 -2.82 19.17
N ASP A 197 -7.99 -4.14 19.34
CA ASP A 197 -8.16 -4.81 20.63
C ASP A 197 -6.90 -4.66 21.54
N ASN A 198 -5.71 -4.37 20.98
CA ASN A 198 -4.43 -4.49 21.71
C ASN A 198 -3.56 -3.22 21.72
N ILE A 199 -3.74 -2.28 20.80
CA ILE A 199 -2.79 -1.19 20.61
C ILE A 199 -2.65 -0.26 21.81
N ALA A 200 -3.68 -0.20 22.65
CA ALA A 200 -3.63 0.54 23.93
C ALA A 200 -2.52 0.02 24.84
N ALA A 201 -2.23 -1.29 24.83
CA ALA A 201 -1.12 -1.86 25.60
C ALA A 201 0.26 -1.37 25.14
N PHE A 202 0.35 -0.77 23.97
CA PHE A 202 1.57 -0.19 23.37
C PHE A 202 1.56 1.34 23.39
N GLY A 203 0.64 1.96 24.12
CA GLY A 203 0.49 3.41 24.25
C GLY A 203 -0.30 4.06 23.11
N GLY A 204 -0.94 3.28 22.21
CA GLY A 204 -1.76 3.78 21.11
C GLY A 204 -3.22 3.96 21.50
N ASP A 205 -3.96 4.75 20.71
CA ASP A 205 -5.41 4.94 20.85
C ASP A 205 -6.15 4.17 19.77
N PRO A 206 -6.94 3.13 20.10
CA PRO A 206 -7.69 2.35 19.11
C PRO A 206 -8.78 3.17 18.38
N ASN A 207 -9.14 4.33 18.89
CA ASN A 207 -10.11 5.25 18.27
C ASN A 207 -9.44 6.32 17.38
N ARG A 208 -8.12 6.25 17.20
CA ARG A 208 -7.33 7.18 16.39
C ARG A 208 -6.38 6.42 15.46
N VAL A 209 -6.94 5.48 14.69
CA VAL A 209 -6.21 4.62 13.77
C VAL A 209 -6.33 5.15 12.34
N THR A 210 -5.18 5.32 11.68
CA THR A 210 -5.06 5.64 10.26
C THR A 210 -4.48 4.42 9.54
N ILE A 211 -5.19 3.87 8.58
CA ILE A 211 -4.62 2.87 7.66
C ILE A 211 -4.01 3.58 6.46
N PHE A 212 -2.87 3.08 5.98
CA PHE A 212 -2.26 3.63 4.77
C PHE A 212 -1.53 2.54 3.99
N GLY A 213 -1.44 2.74 2.69
CA GLY A 213 -0.77 1.81 1.80
C GLY A 213 -0.47 2.43 0.45
N GLU A 214 0.39 1.75 -0.29
CA GLU A 214 0.78 2.12 -1.65
C GLU A 214 0.44 0.97 -2.61
N SER A 215 0.08 1.29 -3.88
CA SER A 215 -0.20 0.27 -4.91
C SER A 215 -1.31 -0.70 -4.46
N ALA A 216 -1.06 -2.01 -4.47
CA ALA A 216 -1.99 -3.01 -3.95
C ALA A 216 -2.36 -2.76 -2.48
N GLY A 217 -1.46 -2.18 -1.66
CA GLY A 217 -1.77 -1.73 -0.31
C GLY A 217 -2.76 -0.57 -0.29
N ALA A 218 -2.65 0.39 -1.20
CA ALA A 218 -3.60 1.48 -1.37
C ALA A 218 -4.96 0.98 -1.88
N ILE A 219 -4.95 0.01 -2.81
CA ILE A 219 -6.17 -0.67 -3.27
C ILE A 219 -6.82 -1.43 -2.10
N SER A 220 -6.02 -2.08 -1.24
CA SER A 220 -6.51 -2.69 0.00
C SER A 220 -7.16 -1.67 0.93
N VAL A 221 -6.52 -0.50 1.15
CA VAL A 221 -7.10 0.61 1.93
C VAL A 221 -8.45 1.03 1.36
N SER A 222 -8.56 1.17 0.04
CA SER A 222 -9.82 1.48 -0.64
C SER A 222 -10.88 0.40 -0.41
N MET A 223 -10.51 -0.89 -0.57
CA MET A 223 -11.40 -2.03 -0.34
C MET A 223 -11.87 -2.11 1.12
N LEU A 224 -10.97 -1.86 2.08
CA LEU A 224 -11.31 -1.83 3.51
C LEU A 224 -12.29 -0.70 3.85
N CYS A 225 -12.19 0.45 3.16
CA CYS A 225 -13.21 1.51 3.27
C CYS A 225 -14.58 1.06 2.74
N GLY A 226 -14.65 0.15 1.77
CA GLY A 226 -15.89 -0.46 1.29
C GLY A 226 -16.35 -1.71 2.06
N ALA A 227 -15.49 -2.33 2.87
CA ALA A 227 -15.77 -3.60 3.52
C ALA A 227 -16.53 -3.42 4.84
N PRO A 228 -17.76 -4.01 4.99
CA PRO A 228 -18.54 -3.88 6.23
C PRO A 228 -17.82 -4.44 7.46
N ALA A 229 -17.04 -5.50 7.30
CA ALA A 229 -16.31 -6.15 8.38
C ALA A 229 -15.13 -5.30 8.93
N ALA A 230 -14.70 -4.26 8.22
CA ALA A 230 -13.67 -3.31 8.65
C ALA A 230 -14.25 -2.06 9.35
N LYS A 231 -15.56 -1.95 9.45
CA LYS A 231 -16.24 -0.79 10.05
C LYS A 231 -15.81 -0.56 11.49
N GLY A 232 -15.37 0.66 11.80
CA GLY A 232 -14.95 1.08 13.14
C GLY A 232 -13.51 0.71 13.50
N LEU A 233 -12.80 -0.09 12.70
CA LEU A 233 -11.41 -0.48 12.97
C LEU A 233 -10.39 0.63 12.66
N PHE A 234 -10.79 1.66 11.94
CA PHE A 234 -9.98 2.85 11.64
C PHE A 234 -10.87 4.07 11.44
N GLN A 235 -10.30 5.27 11.59
CA GLN A 235 -10.99 6.56 11.50
C GLN A 235 -10.45 7.42 10.35
N GLN A 236 -9.32 7.04 9.78
CA GLN A 236 -8.65 7.76 8.70
C GLN A 236 -8.00 6.77 7.74
N ALA A 237 -7.87 7.17 6.47
CA ALA A 237 -7.24 6.36 5.44
C ALA A 237 -6.36 7.21 4.51
N ILE A 238 -5.22 6.67 4.11
CA ILE A 238 -4.32 7.28 3.12
C ILE A 238 -4.07 6.26 2.01
N SER A 239 -4.41 6.62 0.80
CA SER A 239 -4.22 5.79 -0.39
C SER A 239 -3.21 6.44 -1.33
N GLN A 240 -2.07 5.77 -1.53
CA GLN A 240 -0.99 6.19 -2.41
C GLN A 240 -1.00 5.31 -3.66
N SER A 241 -1.47 5.85 -4.77
CA SER A 241 -1.55 5.14 -6.06
C SER A 241 -2.43 3.89 -6.01
N GLY A 242 -3.74 4.06 -5.66
CA GLY A 242 -4.66 2.95 -5.66
C GLY A 242 -6.11 3.29 -5.34
N GLY A 243 -7.03 2.50 -5.90
CA GLY A 243 -8.46 2.58 -5.64
C GLY A 243 -9.18 1.40 -6.27
N ASN A 244 -10.32 1.01 -5.71
CA ASN A 244 -11.13 -0.12 -6.19
C ASN A 244 -12.48 0.40 -6.73
N PHE A 245 -12.43 1.19 -7.80
CA PHE A 245 -13.63 1.82 -8.38
C PHE A 245 -13.90 1.39 -9.82
N GLN A 246 -13.08 0.52 -10.41
CA GLN A 246 -13.33 -0.06 -11.72
C GLN A 246 -14.59 -0.93 -11.70
N PRO A 247 -15.25 -1.13 -12.86
CA PRO A 247 -16.42 -1.98 -12.96
C PRO A 247 -16.14 -3.43 -12.56
N VAL A 248 -17.14 -4.09 -12.00
CA VAL A 248 -17.10 -5.54 -11.77
C VAL A 248 -17.26 -6.26 -13.12
N ASP A 249 -16.40 -7.23 -13.38
CA ASP A 249 -16.43 -8.05 -14.60
C ASP A 249 -15.99 -9.49 -14.28
N SER A 250 -16.48 -10.47 -15.04
CA SER A 250 -16.03 -11.86 -14.93
C SER A 250 -14.60 -12.05 -15.46
N VAL A 251 -14.12 -11.13 -16.30
CA VAL A 251 -12.79 -11.15 -16.91
C VAL A 251 -12.09 -9.83 -16.63
N ARG A 252 -10.88 -9.91 -16.07
CA ARG A 252 -10.05 -8.73 -15.84
C ARG A 252 -9.09 -8.52 -17.01
N PHE A 253 -9.20 -7.39 -17.69
CA PHE A 253 -8.28 -6.94 -18.73
C PHE A 253 -7.54 -5.68 -18.28
N ASN A 254 -6.23 -5.60 -18.51
CA ASN A 254 -5.42 -4.37 -18.38
C ASN A 254 -5.71 -3.51 -17.13
N ASN A 255 -6.09 -4.11 -16.01
CA ASN A 255 -6.51 -3.45 -14.77
C ASN A 255 -7.76 -2.56 -14.88
N ASP A 256 -8.61 -2.74 -15.89
CA ASP A 256 -9.83 -1.96 -16.08
C ASP A 256 -11.10 -2.57 -15.45
N GLY A 257 -10.94 -3.51 -14.52
CA GLY A 257 -12.04 -4.16 -13.81
C GLY A 257 -11.60 -5.02 -12.64
N ILE A 258 -12.55 -5.38 -11.79
CA ILE A 258 -12.40 -6.38 -10.72
C ILE A 258 -13.26 -7.59 -11.03
N ARG A 259 -12.75 -8.81 -10.79
CA ARG A 259 -13.55 -10.02 -11.02
C ARG A 259 -14.71 -10.13 -10.02
N ASP A 260 -15.84 -10.65 -10.50
CA ASP A 260 -16.85 -11.23 -9.62
C ASP A 260 -16.40 -12.62 -9.11
N GLN A 261 -17.17 -13.21 -8.20
CA GLN A 261 -16.89 -14.55 -7.64
C GLN A 261 -16.76 -15.62 -8.72
N LYS A 262 -17.65 -15.63 -9.71
CA LYS A 262 -17.64 -16.63 -10.80
C LYS A 262 -16.38 -16.51 -11.68
N GLY A 263 -16.00 -15.29 -12.02
CA GLY A 263 -14.77 -15.02 -12.78
C GLY A 263 -13.50 -15.39 -12.01
N ALA A 264 -13.48 -15.17 -10.70
CA ALA A 264 -12.39 -15.58 -9.84
C ALA A 264 -12.29 -17.10 -9.71
N GLU A 265 -13.42 -17.81 -9.58
CA GLU A 265 -13.49 -19.28 -9.57
C GLU A 265 -13.04 -19.89 -10.89
N ALA A 266 -13.48 -19.33 -12.02
CA ALA A 266 -13.02 -19.78 -13.34
C ALA A 266 -11.49 -19.64 -13.49
N HIS A 267 -10.93 -18.52 -13.05
CA HIS A 267 -9.47 -18.32 -13.01
C HIS A 267 -8.77 -19.33 -12.11
N GLY A 268 -9.36 -19.65 -10.95
CA GLY A 268 -8.85 -20.65 -10.03
C GLY A 268 -8.88 -22.07 -10.57
N LEU A 269 -9.93 -22.45 -11.31
CA LEU A 269 -10.01 -23.75 -11.99
C LEU A 269 -8.92 -23.88 -13.07
N ASP A 270 -8.66 -22.84 -13.85
CA ASP A 270 -7.56 -22.81 -14.81
C ASP A 270 -6.20 -22.97 -14.11
N PHE A 271 -6.02 -22.31 -12.97
CA PHE A 271 -4.82 -22.49 -12.15
C PHE A 271 -4.69 -23.94 -11.65
N MET A 272 -5.74 -24.52 -11.09
CA MET A 272 -5.73 -25.89 -10.58
C MET A 272 -5.33 -26.87 -11.70
N LYS A 273 -5.85 -26.68 -12.92
CA LYS A 273 -5.48 -27.46 -14.11
C LYS A 273 -3.98 -27.31 -14.46
N ARG A 274 -3.44 -26.08 -14.45
CA ARG A 274 -2.01 -25.83 -14.71
C ARG A 274 -1.10 -26.47 -13.65
N MET A 275 -1.56 -26.51 -12.41
CA MET A 275 -0.83 -27.18 -11.33
C MET A 275 -0.84 -28.71 -11.46
N GLY A 276 -1.69 -29.26 -12.32
CA GLY A 276 -1.87 -30.70 -12.50
C GLY A 276 -2.63 -31.35 -11.34
N ALA A 277 -3.46 -30.56 -10.63
CA ALA A 277 -4.30 -31.05 -9.55
C ALA A 277 -5.71 -31.40 -10.06
N SER A 278 -6.26 -32.53 -9.62
CA SER A 278 -7.61 -32.98 -9.93
C SER A 278 -8.62 -32.68 -8.81
N SER A 279 -8.12 -32.27 -7.63
CA SER A 279 -8.93 -31.98 -6.44
C SER A 279 -8.30 -30.86 -5.58
N LEU A 280 -9.14 -30.23 -4.77
CA LEU A 280 -8.70 -29.27 -3.74
C LEU A 280 -7.76 -29.93 -2.72
N GLU A 281 -7.96 -31.20 -2.39
CA GLU A 281 -7.10 -31.95 -1.47
C GLU A 281 -5.68 -32.10 -2.02
N GLU A 282 -5.53 -32.45 -3.31
CA GLU A 282 -4.23 -32.51 -3.97
C GLU A 282 -3.56 -31.15 -3.99
N LEU A 283 -4.29 -30.10 -4.30
CA LEU A 283 -3.77 -28.73 -4.33
C LEU A 283 -3.31 -28.28 -2.94
N ARG A 284 -4.05 -28.62 -1.86
CA ARG A 284 -3.65 -28.33 -0.46
C ARG A 284 -2.37 -29.03 -0.03
N LYS A 285 -2.03 -30.18 -0.61
CA LYS A 285 -0.80 -30.93 -0.30
C LYS A 285 0.43 -30.44 -1.06
N MET A 286 0.25 -29.56 -2.06
CA MET A 286 1.37 -29.05 -2.86
C MET A 286 2.26 -28.13 -2.04
N PRO A 287 3.59 -28.14 -2.26
CA PRO A 287 4.49 -27.16 -1.68
C PRO A 287 4.06 -25.74 -2.05
N ALA A 288 4.10 -24.81 -1.09
CA ALA A 288 3.72 -23.42 -1.30
C ALA A 288 4.55 -22.76 -2.41
N GLU A 289 5.86 -23.02 -2.43
CA GLU A 289 6.77 -22.54 -3.48
C GLU A 289 6.28 -22.88 -4.89
N LYS A 290 5.72 -24.09 -5.10
CA LYS A 290 5.16 -24.48 -6.41
C LYS A 290 3.93 -23.65 -6.78
N LEU A 291 3.07 -23.37 -5.80
CA LEU A 291 1.82 -22.62 -6.00
C LEU A 291 2.06 -21.15 -6.32
N VAL A 292 3.07 -20.52 -5.72
CA VAL A 292 3.34 -19.10 -5.92
C VAL A 292 4.19 -18.80 -7.17
N ASN A 293 4.91 -19.79 -7.72
CA ASN A 293 5.81 -19.62 -8.86
C ASN A 293 5.15 -19.92 -10.22
N ASP A 294 3.82 -20.04 -10.31
CA ASP A 294 3.13 -20.15 -11.60
C ASP A 294 3.27 -18.86 -12.40
N LYS A 295 4.01 -18.92 -13.51
CA LYS A 295 4.34 -17.76 -14.36
C LYS A 295 3.14 -16.99 -14.88
N GLN A 296 1.98 -17.63 -15.00
CA GLN A 296 0.75 -16.96 -15.48
C GLN A 296 0.03 -16.20 -14.37
N THR A 297 0.42 -16.39 -13.11
CA THR A 297 -0.20 -15.73 -11.95
C THR A 297 0.69 -14.70 -11.28
N THR A 298 1.93 -14.54 -11.75
CA THR A 298 2.92 -13.60 -11.19
C THR A 298 2.90 -12.20 -11.81
N GLY A 299 1.97 -11.93 -12.72
CA GLY A 299 1.85 -10.64 -13.40
C GLY A 299 0.51 -9.97 -13.20
N VAL A 300 0.32 -8.85 -13.91
CA VAL A 300 -0.98 -8.18 -14.04
C VAL A 300 -2.01 -9.19 -14.55
N GLY A 301 -3.12 -9.37 -13.82
CA GLY A 301 -4.13 -10.41 -14.14
C GLY A 301 -3.99 -11.70 -13.33
N GLY A 302 -2.98 -11.81 -12.45
CA GLY A 302 -2.83 -12.90 -11.51
C GLY A 302 -3.93 -12.97 -10.44
N PHE A 303 -3.61 -13.55 -9.29
CA PHE A 303 -4.55 -13.60 -8.17
C PHE A 303 -4.75 -12.22 -7.55
N TRP A 304 -6.01 -11.85 -7.39
CA TRP A 304 -6.45 -10.53 -6.98
C TRP A 304 -7.76 -10.66 -6.20
N PRO A 305 -8.08 -9.75 -5.27
CA PRO A 305 -9.39 -9.75 -4.62
C PRO A 305 -10.55 -9.76 -5.61
N CYS A 306 -11.69 -10.32 -5.23
CA CYS A 306 -12.90 -10.38 -6.06
C CYS A 306 -14.13 -9.90 -5.29
N VAL A 307 -15.16 -9.47 -6.01
CA VAL A 307 -16.47 -9.17 -5.43
C VAL A 307 -17.19 -10.49 -5.16
N ASP A 308 -17.19 -10.89 -3.89
CA ASP A 308 -17.68 -12.19 -3.41
C ASP A 308 -19.03 -12.10 -2.69
N GLY A 309 -19.59 -10.90 -2.56
CA GLY A 309 -20.85 -10.65 -1.84
C GLY A 309 -20.75 -10.74 -0.32
N LYS A 310 -19.53 -10.92 0.25
CA LYS A 310 -19.32 -11.03 1.71
C LYS A 310 -18.21 -10.13 2.24
N VAL A 311 -16.99 -10.26 1.75
CA VAL A 311 -15.87 -9.39 2.12
C VAL A 311 -15.93 -8.12 1.29
N LEU A 312 -16.05 -8.26 -0.02
CA LEU A 312 -16.36 -7.20 -0.97
C LEU A 312 -17.79 -7.44 -1.48
N VAL A 313 -18.74 -6.69 -0.93
CA VAL A 313 -20.17 -7.03 -1.04
C VAL A 313 -20.81 -6.66 -2.37
N ASP A 314 -20.28 -5.65 -3.09
CA ASP A 314 -20.81 -5.15 -4.37
C ASP A 314 -19.73 -4.36 -5.12
N ASP A 315 -20.07 -3.85 -6.31
CA ASP A 315 -19.31 -2.82 -7.02
C ASP A 315 -19.13 -1.60 -6.11
N GLN A 316 -17.89 -1.33 -5.72
CA GLN A 316 -17.57 -0.27 -4.76
C GLN A 316 -17.99 1.12 -5.25
N TYR A 317 -17.93 1.40 -6.55
CA TYR A 317 -18.44 2.64 -7.13
C TYR A 317 -19.94 2.82 -6.83
N LYS A 318 -20.75 1.76 -7.05
CA LYS A 318 -22.20 1.78 -6.75
C LYS A 318 -22.47 1.92 -5.25
N MET A 319 -21.67 1.25 -4.41
CA MET A 319 -21.79 1.38 -2.94
C MET A 319 -21.57 2.84 -2.51
N TYR A 320 -20.54 3.49 -3.05
CA TYR A 320 -20.26 4.90 -2.74
C TYR A 320 -21.35 5.85 -3.26
N GLN A 321 -21.93 5.57 -4.43
CA GLN A 321 -23.11 6.32 -4.91
C GLN A 321 -24.29 6.24 -3.94
N ARG A 322 -24.47 5.10 -3.26
CA ARG A 322 -25.52 4.89 -2.26
C ARG A 322 -25.14 5.38 -0.85
N GLY A 323 -23.87 5.76 -0.61
CA GLY A 323 -23.35 6.13 0.72
C GLY A 323 -23.06 4.92 1.62
N GLU A 324 -22.89 3.73 1.07
CA GLU A 324 -22.67 2.46 1.77
C GLU A 324 -21.17 2.17 1.92
N PHE A 325 -20.46 2.97 2.71
CA PHE A 325 -19.02 2.81 2.96
C PHE A 325 -18.65 3.22 4.39
N ASN A 326 -17.46 2.88 4.82
CA ASN A 326 -16.88 3.33 6.10
C ASN A 326 -16.45 4.79 5.95
N ASP A 327 -17.26 5.72 6.48
CA ASP A 327 -17.06 7.16 6.32
C ASP A 327 -15.92 7.67 7.23
N VAL A 328 -14.75 7.88 6.65
CA VAL A 328 -13.51 8.30 7.32
C VAL A 328 -12.85 9.47 6.59
N ASN A 329 -11.96 10.21 7.27
CA ASN A 329 -11.13 11.21 6.58
C ASN A 329 -10.15 10.49 5.63
N VAL A 330 -9.89 11.07 4.44
CA VAL A 330 -9.00 10.46 3.45
C VAL A 330 -8.00 11.42 2.86
N ILE A 331 -6.77 10.94 2.64
CA ILE A 331 -5.81 11.46 1.66
C ILE A 331 -5.72 10.44 0.53
N ILE A 332 -5.86 10.90 -0.71
CA ILE A 332 -5.81 10.07 -1.91
C ILE A 332 -4.83 10.72 -2.89
N GLY A 333 -3.93 9.97 -3.49
CA GLY A 333 -3.01 10.55 -4.46
C GLY A 333 -2.43 9.57 -5.45
N THR A 334 -1.75 10.12 -6.45
CA THR A 334 -1.10 9.39 -7.54
C THR A 334 0.18 10.07 -7.96
N ASN A 335 1.03 9.30 -8.65
CA ASN A 335 2.28 9.78 -9.24
C ASN A 335 2.09 10.12 -10.72
N SER A 336 2.98 10.96 -11.27
CA SER A 336 2.83 11.49 -12.63
C SER A 336 3.19 10.51 -13.75
N ASP A 337 3.96 9.46 -13.47
CA ASP A 337 4.43 8.48 -14.46
C ASP A 337 4.26 7.03 -13.98
N GLU A 338 3.10 6.70 -13.43
CA GLU A 338 2.77 5.39 -12.83
C GLU A 338 2.96 4.21 -13.80
N GLY A 339 2.70 4.41 -15.10
CA GLY A 339 2.60 3.32 -16.08
C GLY A 339 3.94 2.82 -16.62
N THR A 340 4.98 3.63 -16.57
CA THR A 340 6.31 3.32 -17.16
C THR A 340 6.88 1.98 -16.68
N MET A 341 6.70 1.63 -15.41
CA MET A 341 7.17 0.37 -14.84
C MET A 341 6.47 -0.85 -15.44
N PHE A 342 5.21 -0.73 -15.86
CA PHE A 342 4.33 -1.84 -16.22
C PHE A 342 4.23 -2.10 -17.72
N CYS A 343 4.56 -1.12 -18.54
CA CYS A 343 4.40 -1.18 -19.98
C CYS A 343 5.69 -1.56 -20.72
N ARG A 344 5.51 -1.99 -21.95
CA ARG A 344 6.59 -2.26 -22.91
C ARG A 344 6.15 -1.77 -24.29
N PRO A 345 7.07 -1.31 -25.15
CA PRO A 345 6.71 -0.93 -26.52
C PRO A 345 6.22 -2.15 -27.32
N ILE A 346 5.24 -1.91 -28.15
CA ILE A 346 4.71 -2.87 -29.13
C ILE A 346 4.68 -2.17 -30.50
N THR A 347 4.40 -2.91 -31.57
CA THR A 347 4.23 -2.26 -32.88
C THR A 347 2.96 -1.43 -32.93
N VAL A 348 2.95 -0.37 -33.73
CA VAL A 348 1.75 0.46 -33.96
C VAL A 348 0.57 -0.39 -34.41
N ALA A 349 0.81 -1.36 -35.31
CA ALA A 349 -0.23 -2.26 -35.79
C ALA A 349 -0.82 -3.12 -34.65
N GLN A 350 0.03 -3.63 -33.74
CA GLN A 350 -0.41 -4.38 -32.56
C GLN A 350 -1.21 -3.48 -31.61
N TYR A 351 -0.72 -2.26 -31.36
CA TYR A 351 -1.42 -1.28 -30.53
C TYR A 351 -2.84 -1.02 -31.05
N GLN A 352 -2.98 -0.68 -32.33
CA GLN A 352 -4.28 -0.42 -32.93
C GLN A 352 -5.21 -1.63 -32.90
N SER A 353 -4.68 -2.84 -33.15
CA SER A 353 -5.44 -4.08 -33.06
C SER A 353 -5.95 -4.35 -31.65
N ASP A 354 -5.08 -4.15 -30.64
CA ASP A 354 -5.45 -4.34 -29.24
C ASP A 354 -6.48 -3.31 -28.77
N MET A 355 -6.35 -2.04 -29.15
CA MET A 355 -7.34 -1.01 -28.83
C MET A 355 -8.73 -1.37 -29.40
N ARG A 356 -8.80 -1.80 -30.67
CA ARG A 356 -10.06 -2.22 -31.28
C ARG A 356 -10.66 -3.46 -30.62
N ARG A 357 -9.82 -4.44 -30.28
CA ARG A 357 -10.25 -5.68 -29.61
C ARG A 357 -10.78 -5.42 -28.19
N ILE A 358 -10.11 -4.55 -27.42
CA ILE A 358 -10.43 -4.30 -26.01
C ILE A 358 -11.61 -3.33 -25.89
N TYR A 359 -11.59 -2.22 -26.62
CA TYR A 359 -12.52 -1.10 -26.44
C TYR A 359 -13.66 -1.03 -27.46
N GLY A 360 -13.61 -1.84 -28.52
CA GLY A 360 -14.68 -1.90 -29.53
C GLY A 360 -15.04 -0.53 -30.10
N LYS A 361 -16.29 -0.11 -29.94
CA LYS A 361 -16.78 1.20 -30.44
C LYS A 361 -16.07 2.41 -29.83
N TRP A 362 -15.38 2.26 -28.70
CA TRP A 362 -14.64 3.31 -28.02
C TRP A 362 -13.19 3.45 -28.49
N ALA A 363 -12.71 2.50 -29.29
CA ALA A 363 -11.30 2.37 -29.66
C ALA A 363 -10.72 3.62 -30.33
N ASP A 364 -11.45 4.24 -31.27
CA ASP A 364 -10.97 5.42 -31.97
C ASP A 364 -10.79 6.61 -31.01
N ARG A 365 -11.69 6.75 -30.02
CA ARG A 365 -11.56 7.77 -28.98
C ARG A 365 -10.38 7.48 -28.05
N VAL A 366 -10.14 6.23 -27.67
CA VAL A 366 -8.97 5.84 -26.88
C VAL A 366 -7.69 6.18 -27.65
N MET A 367 -7.58 5.84 -28.93
CA MET A 367 -6.41 6.16 -29.75
C MET A 367 -6.20 7.66 -29.99
N GLN A 368 -7.26 8.46 -29.97
CA GLN A 368 -7.15 9.93 -30.00
C GLN A 368 -6.59 10.50 -28.67
N LEU A 369 -6.99 9.93 -27.53
CA LEU A 369 -6.50 10.34 -26.21
C LEU A 369 -5.07 9.87 -25.92
N TYR A 370 -4.67 8.77 -26.54
CA TYR A 370 -3.36 8.13 -26.39
C TYR A 370 -2.75 7.85 -27.76
N PRO A 371 -2.33 8.90 -28.50
CA PRO A 371 -1.82 8.73 -29.86
C PRO A 371 -0.47 8.01 -29.89
N ALA A 372 -0.29 7.11 -30.86
CA ALA A 372 0.94 6.37 -31.06
C ALA A 372 1.22 6.18 -32.56
N GLU A 373 2.09 7.01 -33.12
CA GLU A 373 2.49 6.99 -34.54
C GLU A 373 3.77 6.18 -34.80
N THR A 374 4.52 5.84 -33.76
CA THR A 374 5.73 5.00 -33.80
C THR A 374 5.67 3.91 -32.74
N ASP A 375 6.46 2.86 -32.91
CA ASP A 375 6.56 1.77 -31.93
C ASP A 375 7.06 2.28 -30.57
N GLU A 376 7.95 3.26 -30.54
CA GLU A 376 8.34 3.92 -29.29
C GLU A 376 7.18 4.70 -28.65
N ALA A 377 6.38 5.41 -29.44
CA ALA A 377 5.22 6.15 -28.94
C ALA A 377 4.15 5.23 -28.34
N THR A 378 4.05 3.96 -28.77
CA THR A 378 3.12 2.99 -28.16
C THR A 378 3.43 2.76 -26.69
N PHE A 379 4.72 2.77 -26.30
CA PHE A 379 5.12 2.63 -24.90
C PHE A 379 4.53 3.75 -24.04
N TYR A 380 4.64 4.99 -24.50
CA TYR A 380 4.13 6.14 -23.75
C TYR A 380 2.60 6.19 -23.73
N ALA A 381 1.96 5.86 -24.85
CA ALA A 381 0.51 5.76 -24.94
C ALA A 381 -0.06 4.71 -23.96
N LEU A 382 0.55 3.52 -23.92
CA LEU A 382 0.18 2.45 -23.01
C LEU A 382 0.47 2.81 -21.55
N SER A 383 1.61 3.48 -21.28
CA SER A 383 1.97 3.92 -19.93
C SER A 383 0.99 4.96 -19.39
N ASP A 384 0.62 5.94 -20.21
CA ASP A 384 -0.36 6.96 -19.83
C ASP A 384 -1.74 6.36 -19.62
N GLN A 385 -2.19 5.48 -20.52
CA GLN A 385 -3.44 4.76 -20.38
C GLN A 385 -3.47 3.90 -19.10
N PHE A 386 -2.39 3.17 -18.83
CA PHE A 386 -2.27 2.36 -17.62
C PHE A 386 -2.31 3.21 -16.35
N ARG A 387 -1.59 4.35 -16.32
CA ARG A 387 -1.64 5.32 -15.22
C ARG A 387 -3.09 5.71 -14.91
N GLU A 388 -3.84 6.10 -15.95
CA GLU A 388 -5.22 6.56 -15.74
C GLU A 388 -6.16 5.44 -15.34
N THR A 389 -6.10 4.30 -16.00
CA THR A 389 -7.04 3.20 -15.71
C THR A 389 -6.77 2.50 -14.38
N ALA A 390 -5.49 2.31 -14.03
CA ALA A 390 -5.11 1.57 -12.83
C ALA A 390 -5.10 2.43 -11.55
N PHE A 391 -4.75 3.72 -11.65
CA PHE A 391 -4.47 4.56 -10.48
C PHE A 391 -5.20 5.90 -10.48
N ALA A 392 -5.08 6.72 -11.53
CA ALA A 392 -5.56 8.09 -11.48
C ALA A 392 -7.08 8.17 -11.50
N TRP A 393 -7.75 7.45 -12.42
CA TRP A 393 -9.21 7.45 -12.47
C TRP A 393 -9.86 6.83 -11.22
N PRO A 394 -9.41 5.68 -10.68
CA PRO A 394 -9.96 5.15 -9.43
C PRO A 394 -9.82 6.13 -8.26
N SER A 395 -8.69 6.83 -8.16
CA SER A 395 -8.44 7.84 -7.13
C SER A 395 -9.37 9.06 -7.31
N PHE A 396 -9.55 9.51 -8.55
CA PHE A 396 -10.45 10.61 -8.90
C PHE A 396 -11.92 10.25 -8.61
N ALA A 397 -12.36 9.04 -9.01
CA ALA A 397 -13.71 8.54 -8.73
C ALA A 397 -13.97 8.44 -7.23
N TRP A 398 -12.99 7.91 -6.46
CA TRP A 398 -13.09 7.84 -5.00
C TRP A 398 -13.27 9.23 -4.38
N ALA A 399 -12.35 10.16 -4.69
CA ALA A 399 -12.39 11.50 -4.11
C ALA A 399 -13.74 12.20 -4.40
N ARG A 400 -14.22 12.11 -5.63
CA ARG A 400 -15.49 12.71 -6.06
C ARG A 400 -16.70 12.09 -5.37
N LEU A 401 -16.78 10.75 -5.35
CA LEU A 401 -17.90 10.02 -4.75
C LEU A 401 -17.94 10.21 -3.24
N GLN A 402 -16.78 10.14 -2.58
CA GLN A 402 -16.70 10.35 -1.15
C GLN A 402 -17.08 11.80 -0.80
N GLN A 403 -16.51 12.78 -1.47
CA GLN A 403 -16.85 14.20 -1.23
C GLN A 403 -18.37 14.47 -1.39
N ALA A 404 -19.03 13.80 -2.33
CA ALA A 404 -20.46 13.96 -2.56
C ALA A 404 -21.35 13.33 -1.47
N LYS A 405 -20.87 12.35 -0.71
CA LYS A 405 -21.67 11.58 0.25
C LYS A 405 -21.16 11.66 1.69
N SER A 406 -19.90 12.01 1.90
CA SER A 406 -19.24 12.06 3.20
C SER A 406 -19.35 13.43 3.86
N LYS A 407 -19.33 13.42 5.20
CA LYS A 407 -19.09 14.63 6.02
C LYS A 407 -17.62 14.74 6.48
N LYS A 408 -16.79 13.80 6.07
CA LYS A 408 -15.38 13.73 6.42
C LYS A 408 -14.52 14.48 5.41
N ASN A 409 -13.30 14.80 5.82
CA ASN A 409 -12.34 15.51 4.99
C ASN A 409 -11.82 14.61 3.87
N VAL A 410 -11.75 15.17 2.67
CA VAL A 410 -11.14 14.55 1.48
C VAL A 410 -10.02 15.47 1.01
N PHE A 411 -8.80 14.94 0.95
CA PHE A 411 -7.63 15.63 0.44
C PHE A 411 -7.06 14.82 -0.72
N VAL A 412 -6.63 15.51 -1.78
CA VAL A 412 -6.07 14.84 -2.97
C VAL A 412 -4.71 15.44 -3.30
N TYR A 413 -3.74 14.60 -3.67
CA TYR A 413 -2.43 15.03 -4.13
C TYR A 413 -2.05 14.42 -5.48
N TYR A 414 -1.11 15.09 -6.13
CA TYR A 414 -0.40 14.64 -7.31
C TYR A 414 1.10 14.79 -7.07
N PHE A 415 1.82 13.69 -7.15
CA PHE A 415 3.27 13.65 -6.93
C PHE A 415 3.98 13.60 -8.27
N ASP A 416 4.76 14.63 -8.58
CA ASP A 416 5.40 14.85 -9.90
C ASP A 416 6.91 15.07 -9.79
N GLN A 417 7.53 14.50 -8.76
CA GLN A 417 8.96 14.58 -8.58
C GLN A 417 9.69 13.69 -9.58
N MET A 418 10.48 14.30 -10.47
CA MET A 418 11.29 13.55 -11.43
C MET A 418 12.30 12.68 -10.71
N GLN A 419 12.39 11.43 -11.13
CA GLN A 419 13.35 10.48 -10.57
C GLN A 419 14.71 10.52 -11.28
N HIS A 420 15.77 10.23 -10.50
CA HIS A 420 17.10 10.02 -11.03
C HIS A 420 17.30 8.64 -11.68
N PHE A 421 16.37 7.72 -11.44
CA PHE A 421 16.41 6.37 -11.98
C PHE A 421 15.43 6.21 -13.16
N ASN A 422 15.91 5.65 -14.27
CA ASN A 422 15.08 5.42 -15.46
C ASN A 422 14.44 4.02 -15.42
N TRP A 423 13.16 3.96 -15.09
CA TRP A 423 12.36 2.73 -15.07
C TRP A 423 11.90 2.28 -16.47
N ALA A 424 11.96 3.14 -17.47
CA ALA A 424 11.47 2.83 -18.83
C ALA A 424 12.33 1.79 -19.58
N GLY A 425 13.55 1.54 -19.08
CA GLY A 425 14.46 0.59 -19.71
C GLY A 425 15.33 1.23 -20.81
N PRO A 426 16.15 0.42 -21.50
CA PRO A 426 17.09 0.92 -22.51
C PRO A 426 16.38 1.64 -23.66
N GLY A 427 16.86 2.82 -24.02
CA GLY A 427 16.36 3.62 -25.13
C GLY A 427 15.09 4.42 -24.85
N LEU A 428 14.43 4.19 -23.74
CA LEU A 428 13.20 4.89 -23.31
C LEU A 428 13.50 5.78 -22.10
N LYS A 429 12.60 6.73 -21.78
CA LYS A 429 12.78 7.65 -20.66
C LYS A 429 11.55 7.65 -19.74
N THR A 430 11.80 7.64 -18.45
CA THR A 430 10.80 8.03 -17.43
C THR A 430 10.50 9.51 -17.59
N ARG A 431 9.22 9.91 -17.55
CA ARG A 431 8.77 11.30 -17.82
C ARG A 431 8.35 12.07 -16.57
N GLY A 432 8.33 11.42 -15.41
CA GLY A 432 7.89 12.00 -14.16
C GLY A 432 8.21 11.10 -12.96
N ALA A 433 7.38 11.18 -11.93
CA ALA A 433 7.42 10.30 -10.78
C ALA A 433 6.88 8.92 -11.13
N GLY A 434 7.74 7.92 -11.18
CA GLY A 434 7.34 6.53 -11.43
C GLY A 434 6.50 5.94 -10.29
N HIS A 435 5.92 4.76 -10.51
CA HIS A 435 5.16 4.05 -9.49
C HIS A 435 5.98 3.79 -8.22
N ALA A 436 5.39 4.00 -7.05
CA ALA A 436 5.99 3.82 -5.72
C ALA A 436 7.16 4.78 -5.36
N THR A 437 7.43 5.82 -6.17
CA THR A 437 8.53 6.76 -5.89
C THR A 437 8.29 7.60 -4.66
N ASP A 438 7.05 7.98 -4.40
CA ASP A 438 6.64 8.75 -3.23
C ASP A 438 6.99 8.03 -1.91
N LEU A 439 7.16 6.69 -1.91
CA LEU A 439 7.61 5.93 -0.74
C LEU A 439 9.01 6.36 -0.25
N SER A 440 9.92 6.71 -1.15
CA SER A 440 11.25 7.21 -0.78
C SER A 440 11.17 8.50 0.03
N TYR A 441 10.12 9.29 -0.20
CA TYR A 441 9.84 10.55 0.51
C TYR A 441 9.10 10.29 1.83
N MET A 442 8.11 9.40 1.79
CA MET A 442 7.30 9.07 2.96
C MET A 442 8.08 8.35 4.06
N PHE A 443 9.05 7.53 3.67
CA PHE A 443 9.89 6.76 4.59
C PHE A 443 11.32 7.32 4.69
N TYR A 444 11.55 8.59 4.32
CA TYR A 444 12.87 9.21 4.41
C TYR A 444 13.39 9.25 5.87
N PRO A 445 14.69 8.95 6.14
CA PRO A 445 15.70 8.44 5.21
C PRO A 445 15.62 6.90 5.09
N PHE A 446 15.08 6.39 4.03
CA PHE A 446 14.99 4.96 3.76
C PHE A 446 14.76 4.74 2.27
N TYR A 447 15.16 3.59 1.72
CA TYR A 447 14.83 3.12 0.39
C TYR A 447 15.12 4.12 -0.75
N GLY A 448 16.34 4.07 -1.30
CA GLY A 448 16.72 4.94 -2.42
C GLY A 448 16.87 6.43 -2.08
N ALA A 449 16.83 6.77 -0.78
CA ALA A 449 17.08 8.14 -0.31
C ALA A 449 18.54 8.58 -0.43
N ASP A 450 19.46 7.64 -0.67
CA ASP A 450 20.85 7.93 -0.97
C ASP A 450 20.93 8.56 -2.36
N GLY A 451 21.12 9.88 -2.42
CA GLY A 451 21.18 10.63 -3.67
C GLY A 451 20.06 11.63 -3.88
N LEU A 452 19.12 11.76 -2.94
CA LEU A 452 18.15 12.86 -2.97
C LEU A 452 18.88 14.21 -2.84
N THR A 453 18.48 15.16 -3.67
CA THR A 453 18.92 16.56 -3.59
C THR A 453 18.38 17.25 -2.33
N GLU A 454 18.92 18.41 -1.96
CA GLU A 454 18.40 19.18 -0.83
C GLU A 454 16.91 19.56 -1.02
N GLY A 455 16.50 19.86 -2.25
CA GLY A 455 15.08 20.16 -2.57
C GLY A 455 14.18 18.95 -2.35
N GLU A 456 14.62 17.77 -2.79
CA GLU A 456 13.89 16.50 -2.59
C GLU A 456 13.78 16.12 -1.10
N VAL A 457 14.87 16.29 -0.34
CA VAL A 457 14.84 16.10 1.13
C VAL A 457 13.87 17.06 1.79
N LYS A 458 13.79 18.31 1.32
CA LYS A 458 12.82 19.29 1.83
C LYS A 458 11.38 18.84 1.53
N THR A 459 11.11 18.36 0.32
CA THR A 459 9.81 17.80 -0.07
C THR A 459 9.45 16.57 0.76
N ALA A 460 10.42 15.65 1.00
CA ALA A 460 10.21 14.49 1.85
C ALA A 460 9.80 14.87 3.28
N LYS A 461 10.52 15.81 3.88
CA LYS A 461 10.20 16.33 5.22
C LYS A 461 8.83 17.00 5.27
N LEU A 462 8.47 17.75 4.22
CA LEU A 462 7.17 18.40 4.09
C LEU A 462 6.03 17.36 4.00
N MET A 463 6.18 16.33 3.17
CA MET A 463 5.21 15.25 3.04
C MET A 463 5.05 14.50 4.37
N ILE A 464 6.14 14.09 5.02
CA ILE A 464 6.10 13.45 6.35
C ILE A 464 5.31 14.33 7.36
N GLN A 465 5.49 15.64 7.32
CA GLN A 465 4.79 16.54 8.22
C GLN A 465 3.29 16.60 7.91
N TYR A 466 2.87 16.66 6.63
CA TYR A 466 1.45 16.60 6.25
C TYR A 466 0.80 15.27 6.69
N TRP A 467 1.46 14.13 6.44
CA TRP A 467 0.96 12.82 6.86
C TRP A 467 0.88 12.71 8.38
N THR A 468 1.92 13.18 9.09
CA THR A 468 1.91 13.24 10.56
C THR A 468 0.75 14.05 11.10
N ASN A 469 0.49 15.25 10.56
CA ASN A 469 -0.63 16.09 10.96
C ASN A 469 -1.97 15.41 10.69
N PHE A 470 -2.12 14.81 9.50
CA PHE A 470 -3.33 14.09 9.13
C PHE A 470 -3.60 12.91 10.08
N VAL A 471 -2.58 12.09 10.38
CA VAL A 471 -2.69 10.97 11.34
C VAL A 471 -3.13 11.47 12.72
N LYS A 472 -2.62 12.63 13.15
CA LYS A 472 -2.95 13.21 14.45
C LYS A 472 -4.34 13.83 14.52
N THR A 473 -4.82 14.44 13.45
CA THR A 473 -5.98 15.35 13.49
C THR A 473 -7.06 15.10 12.44
N GLY A 474 -6.80 14.28 11.41
CA GLY A 474 -7.65 14.15 10.22
C GLY A 474 -7.53 15.32 9.25
N ASN A 475 -6.54 16.21 9.46
CA ASN A 475 -6.25 17.37 8.62
C ASN A 475 -4.73 17.47 8.40
N PRO A 476 -4.21 17.48 7.16
CA PRO A 476 -2.78 17.56 6.89
C PRO A 476 -2.18 18.93 7.20
N ASN A 477 -3.00 19.99 7.26
CA ASN A 477 -2.54 21.35 7.46
C ASN A 477 -1.94 21.58 8.85
N GLY A 478 -1.00 22.52 8.94
CA GLY A 478 -0.34 22.91 10.19
C GLY A 478 0.45 24.20 10.04
N ALA A 479 0.96 24.71 11.15
CA ALA A 479 1.74 25.96 11.16
C ALA A 479 2.97 25.86 10.26
N GLY A 480 3.17 26.86 9.40
CA GLY A 480 4.33 26.95 8.51
C GLY A 480 4.25 26.07 7.24
N LEU A 481 3.15 25.31 7.05
CA LEU A 481 2.94 24.52 5.84
C LEU A 481 2.11 25.31 4.82
N PRO A 482 2.38 25.17 3.51
CA PRO A 482 1.44 25.59 2.47
C PRO A 482 0.05 25.01 2.71
N GLN A 483 -1.00 25.82 2.48
CA GLN A 483 -2.36 25.39 2.72
C GLN A 483 -2.78 24.31 1.72
N TRP A 484 -3.09 23.12 2.20
CA TRP A 484 -3.70 22.04 1.42
C TRP A 484 -5.23 22.16 1.49
N PRO A 485 -5.92 22.54 0.41
CA PRO A 485 -7.37 22.71 0.44
C PRO A 485 -8.07 21.35 0.50
N LEU A 486 -9.26 21.33 1.06
CA LEU A 486 -10.19 20.22 0.89
C LEU A 486 -10.49 20.03 -0.61
N TYR A 487 -10.55 18.79 -1.04
CA TYR A 487 -10.98 18.48 -2.40
C TYR A 487 -12.38 19.03 -2.67
N ASN A 488 -12.52 19.69 -3.80
CA ASN A 488 -13.78 20.24 -4.26
C ASN A 488 -13.95 19.85 -5.74
N GLN A 489 -14.99 19.08 -6.04
CA GLN A 489 -15.26 18.60 -7.39
C GLN A 489 -15.52 19.71 -8.41
N ASP A 490 -16.01 20.89 -7.97
CA ASP A 490 -16.27 22.02 -8.86
C ASP A 490 -14.96 22.72 -9.28
N ARG A 491 -14.01 22.82 -8.36
CA ARG A 491 -12.68 23.39 -8.61
C ARG A 491 -11.73 22.41 -9.27
N LYS A 492 -11.88 21.10 -8.98
CA LYS A 492 -11.04 20.01 -9.50
C LYS A 492 -9.54 20.31 -9.36
N THR A 493 -9.13 20.71 -8.14
CA THR A 493 -7.74 21.05 -7.81
C THR A 493 -7.15 20.06 -6.82
N VAL A 494 -5.83 19.87 -6.92
CA VAL A 494 -5.07 18.94 -6.08
C VAL A 494 -3.81 19.62 -5.54
N MET A 495 -3.31 19.14 -4.40
CA MET A 495 -1.99 19.49 -3.90
C MET A 495 -0.94 18.83 -4.80
N HIS A 496 0.00 19.63 -5.30
CA HIS A 496 1.05 19.18 -6.19
C HIS A 496 2.40 19.21 -5.48
N PHE A 497 3.11 18.10 -5.51
CA PHE A 497 4.47 17.97 -4.99
C PHE A 497 5.44 17.79 -6.16
N LYS A 498 6.29 18.79 -6.39
CA LYS A 498 7.29 18.79 -7.46
C LYS A 498 8.51 19.61 -7.07
N ASP A 499 9.70 19.02 -7.22
CA ASP A 499 10.98 19.60 -6.85
C ASP A 499 10.97 20.09 -5.39
N ASP A 500 11.27 21.36 -5.13
CA ASP A 500 11.13 21.98 -3.81
C ASP A 500 9.84 22.82 -3.70
N LYS A 501 8.92 22.66 -4.67
CA LYS A 501 7.67 23.41 -4.75
C LYS A 501 6.49 22.55 -4.34
N THR A 502 5.59 23.20 -3.65
CA THR A 502 4.29 22.64 -3.29
C THR A 502 3.26 23.71 -3.61
N ASP A 503 2.40 23.44 -4.59
CA ASP A 503 1.39 24.35 -5.06
C ASP A 503 0.05 23.64 -5.32
N ILE A 504 -0.95 24.39 -5.74
CA ILE A 504 -2.26 23.85 -6.08
C ILE A 504 -2.43 23.94 -7.59
N ILE A 505 -2.63 22.79 -8.21
CA ILE A 505 -2.86 22.69 -9.66
C ILE A 505 -4.25 22.12 -9.96
N ASN A 506 -4.70 22.28 -11.19
CA ASN A 506 -5.85 21.53 -11.68
C ASN A 506 -5.53 20.03 -11.74
N VAL A 507 -6.54 19.19 -11.55
CA VAL A 507 -6.40 17.73 -11.73
C VAL A 507 -5.79 17.47 -13.12
N PRO A 508 -4.62 16.81 -13.19
CA PRO A 508 -3.97 16.47 -14.45
C PRO A 508 -4.81 15.51 -15.30
N ASN A 509 -4.61 15.54 -16.62
CA ASN A 509 -5.22 14.59 -17.57
C ASN A 509 -6.76 14.49 -17.47
N ARG A 510 -7.40 15.62 -17.21
CA ARG A 510 -8.84 15.70 -16.92
C ARG A 510 -9.69 15.13 -18.05
N GLU A 511 -9.35 15.41 -19.31
CA GLU A 511 -10.08 14.90 -20.47
C GLU A 511 -10.08 13.37 -20.51
N GLN A 512 -8.94 12.74 -20.22
CA GLN A 512 -8.80 11.29 -20.12
C GLN A 512 -9.61 10.72 -18.96
N LEU A 513 -9.55 11.37 -17.79
CA LEU A 513 -10.31 10.91 -16.60
C LEU A 513 -11.83 11.02 -16.81
N GLU A 514 -12.31 12.08 -17.47
CA GLU A 514 -13.73 12.24 -17.83
C GLU A 514 -14.17 11.20 -18.88
N PHE A 515 -13.30 10.90 -19.86
CA PHE A 515 -13.55 9.80 -20.79
C PHE A 515 -13.67 8.45 -20.09
N TRP A 516 -12.77 8.11 -19.16
CA TRP A 516 -12.84 6.86 -18.41
C TRP A 516 -14.07 6.81 -17.50
N GLU A 517 -14.53 7.92 -16.97
CA GLU A 517 -15.80 8.00 -16.22
C GLU A 517 -16.97 7.55 -17.11
N ASP A 518 -17.08 8.11 -18.32
CA ASP A 518 -18.14 7.78 -19.27
C ASP A 518 -18.05 6.32 -19.75
N TYR A 519 -16.84 5.85 -20.07
CA TYR A 519 -16.60 4.48 -20.49
C TYR A 519 -16.97 3.48 -19.40
N TYR A 520 -16.56 3.70 -18.16
CA TYR A 520 -16.85 2.79 -17.07
C TYR A 520 -18.31 2.84 -16.62
N GLN A 521 -18.96 3.99 -16.74
CA GLN A 521 -20.41 4.06 -16.54
C GLN A 521 -21.13 3.25 -17.63
N TRP A 522 -20.77 3.45 -18.90
CA TRP A 522 -21.31 2.61 -19.99
C TRP A 522 -21.05 1.12 -19.76
N LYS A 523 -19.85 0.73 -19.32
CA LYS A 523 -19.50 -0.64 -19.03
C LYS A 523 -20.40 -1.23 -17.93
N ARG A 524 -20.69 -0.49 -16.86
CA ARG A 524 -21.63 -0.89 -15.80
C ARG A 524 -23.04 -1.06 -16.29
N ASP A 525 -23.53 -0.17 -17.12
CA ASP A 525 -24.90 -0.18 -17.63
C ASP A 525 -25.15 -1.30 -18.65
N ASN A 526 -24.11 -1.70 -19.37
CA ASN A 526 -24.16 -2.71 -20.41
C ASN A 526 -23.53 -4.05 -20.01
N TRP A 527 -23.02 -4.17 -18.78
CA TRP A 527 -22.48 -5.43 -18.31
C TRP A 527 -23.61 -6.44 -18.11
N LYS A 528 -23.60 -7.47 -18.94
CA LYS A 528 -24.43 -8.65 -18.75
C LYS A 528 -23.57 -9.69 -18.08
N SER A 529 -23.92 -10.13 -16.87
CA SER A 529 -23.32 -11.33 -16.29
C SER A 529 -23.41 -12.42 -17.37
N ARG A 530 -22.28 -12.91 -17.83
CA ARG A 530 -22.28 -14.08 -18.69
C ARG A 530 -22.85 -15.22 -17.84
N GLN A 531 -24.16 -15.48 -18.04
CA GLN A 531 -24.88 -16.59 -17.40
C GLN A 531 -24.31 -17.91 -17.86
#